data_82331174ac9a4918ed1e5a9e5432502d
#
_entry.id   82331174ac9a4918ed1e5a9e5432502d
#
_cell.length_a   1.000
_cell.length_b   1.000
_cell.length_c   1.000
_cell.angle_alpha   90.00
_cell.angle_beta   90.00
_cell.angle_gamma   90.00
#
_symmetry.space_group_name_H-M   'P 1'
#
loop_
_entity.id
_entity.type
_entity.pdbx_description
1 polymer ?
#
loop_
_entity_poly.entity_id
_entity_poly.type
_entity_poly.pdbx_seq_one_letter_code
_entity_poly.pdbx_strand_id
1 'polypeptide(L)'
;MTSKKIVIFMPSIEGYGVEKNLFIITNYLSKYFQKIFIITTSKKYKKRFRNKIYLISPRSKFWDKGGRPKKYFICIFLLIKYLIINKNSLVFSFQANLYATYITKLFGSKIIIRLNSAPYGWSKNFLKKYIFKYSFLLVDKIIVNSLEFKKDIKKRFLINSTCIYNPLNKNEIISKSKIFSKKIYNRKNSLKIINVGRLVNQKNQIIILEAVKSLVQEHKIDVELVLVGEGNLKRYYVNFISNNNLNKIVKIMKFNKNPYNLIIQSDLFILSSKFEGLPNVLLEAATLGKFIISSNCPTGPKEILLNGRGGLLYDTNNTNDLKNKILSFINNRNKSQQKLFNAKKNLHRFDYKKNLNRYLEIINKFI
;
A
#
# COMPACT_ATOMS: atom_id res chain seq x y z
N MET A 1 35.46 -0.20 -14.12
CA MET A 1 34.01 -0.31 -13.85
C MET A 1 33.55 0.98 -13.20
N THR A 2 32.87 1.86 -13.92
CA THR A 2 32.28 3.07 -13.36
C THR A 2 31.30 2.68 -12.26
N SER A 3 31.51 3.15 -11.05
CA SER A 3 30.63 2.85 -9.91
C SER A 3 29.26 3.48 -10.17
N LYS A 4 28.35 2.67 -10.66
CA LYS A 4 27.00 3.09 -10.99
C LYS A 4 26.27 3.64 -9.74
N LYS A 5 26.02 4.95 -9.71
CA LYS A 5 25.45 5.66 -8.56
C LYS A 5 23.93 5.69 -8.66
N ILE A 6 23.28 5.09 -7.67
CA ILE A 6 21.82 5.11 -7.51
C ILE A 6 21.45 5.91 -6.27
N VAL A 7 20.52 6.86 -6.42
CA VAL A 7 19.89 7.52 -5.29
C VAL A 7 18.37 7.31 -5.29
N ILE A 8 17.86 6.86 -4.18
CA ILE A 8 16.42 6.65 -3.96
C ILE A 8 15.85 7.87 -3.27
N PHE A 9 14.77 8.43 -3.82
CA PHE A 9 14.09 9.58 -3.25
C PHE A 9 12.79 9.17 -2.55
N MET A 10 12.80 9.25 -1.22
CA MET A 10 11.66 8.90 -0.36
C MET A 10 11.62 9.81 0.86
N PRO A 11 11.13 11.05 0.73
CA PRO A 11 11.16 12.07 1.79
C PRO A 11 10.53 11.65 3.12
N SER A 12 9.45 10.88 3.11
CA SER A 12 8.75 10.47 4.33
C SER A 12 8.65 8.96 4.44
N ILE A 13 9.19 8.39 5.51
CA ILE A 13 9.06 6.96 5.84
C ILE A 13 8.25 6.85 7.14
N GLU A 14 7.00 6.40 7.03
CA GLU A 14 6.04 6.31 8.14
C GLU A 14 5.77 4.85 8.57
N GLY A 15 6.25 3.85 7.79
CA GLY A 15 6.15 2.43 8.10
C GLY A 15 4.93 1.73 7.54
N TYR A 16 4.18 2.35 6.63
CA TYR A 16 2.99 1.80 5.99
C TYR A 16 3.30 0.98 4.71
N GLY A 17 2.28 0.72 3.89
CA GLY A 17 2.38 -0.20 2.74
C GLY A 17 3.35 0.22 1.64
N VAL A 18 3.49 1.52 1.34
CA VAL A 18 4.44 2.04 0.34
C VAL A 18 5.86 1.79 0.79
N GLU A 19 6.14 2.08 2.05
CA GLU A 19 7.46 1.94 2.67
C GLU A 19 7.86 0.47 2.81
N LYS A 20 6.90 -0.45 2.98
CA LYS A 20 7.19 -1.89 2.93
C LYS A 20 7.83 -2.26 1.59
N ASN A 21 7.28 -1.78 0.48
CA ASN A 21 7.85 -2.02 -0.85
C ASN A 21 9.20 -1.33 -1.02
N LEU A 22 9.39 -0.12 -0.47
CA LEU A 22 10.69 0.55 -0.46
C LEU A 22 11.77 -0.35 0.18
N PHE A 23 11.53 -0.86 1.40
CA PHE A 23 12.48 -1.73 2.11
C PHE A 23 12.80 -2.99 1.31
N ILE A 24 11.78 -3.65 0.76
CA ILE A 24 11.93 -4.88 0.00
C ILE A 24 12.78 -4.62 -1.26
N ILE A 25 12.41 -3.64 -2.07
CA ILE A 25 13.06 -3.34 -3.35
C ILE A 25 14.50 -2.86 -3.10
N THR A 26 14.71 -1.92 -2.16
CA THR A 26 16.03 -1.37 -1.89
C THR A 26 16.99 -2.41 -1.33
N ASN A 27 16.54 -3.24 -0.38
CA ASN A 27 17.35 -4.32 0.17
C ASN A 27 17.69 -5.40 -0.88
N TYR A 28 16.81 -5.62 -1.85
CA TYR A 28 17.11 -6.51 -2.96
C TYR A 28 18.18 -5.91 -3.88
N LEU A 29 18.01 -4.66 -4.29
CA LEU A 29 18.95 -3.94 -5.15
C LEU A 29 20.34 -3.84 -4.51
N SER A 30 20.45 -3.70 -3.19
CA SER A 30 21.74 -3.62 -2.49
C SER A 30 22.61 -4.88 -2.61
N LYS A 31 22.08 -5.98 -3.13
CA LYS A 31 22.89 -7.16 -3.47
C LYS A 31 23.72 -6.95 -4.73
N TYR A 32 23.28 -6.08 -5.64
CA TYR A 32 23.84 -5.87 -6.97
C TYR A 32 24.58 -4.54 -7.12
N PHE A 33 24.35 -3.60 -6.19
CA PHE A 33 25.00 -2.29 -6.20
C PHE A 33 25.91 -2.14 -4.98
N GLN A 34 27.08 -1.55 -5.19
CA GLN A 34 28.06 -1.33 -4.12
C GLN A 34 27.55 -0.36 -3.06
N LYS A 35 26.91 0.74 -3.49
CA LYS A 35 26.32 1.76 -2.60
C LYS A 35 24.98 2.23 -3.15
N ILE A 36 23.98 2.29 -2.30
CA ILE A 36 22.68 2.90 -2.59
C ILE A 36 22.46 4.01 -1.56
N PHE A 37 22.13 5.20 -2.04
CA PHE A 37 21.77 6.32 -1.18
C PHE A 37 20.27 6.49 -1.12
N ILE A 38 19.72 6.83 0.05
CA ILE A 38 18.29 7.14 0.22
C ILE A 38 18.18 8.53 0.82
N ILE A 39 17.52 9.44 0.12
CA ILE A 39 17.19 10.78 0.63
C ILE A 39 15.84 10.71 1.36
N THR A 40 15.88 10.97 2.67
CA THR A 40 14.72 10.91 3.56
C THR A 40 14.93 11.82 4.79
N THR A 41 13.84 12.25 5.42
CA THR A 41 13.95 13.07 6.65
C THR A 41 14.31 12.26 7.88
N SER A 42 13.96 10.98 7.95
CA SER A 42 14.08 10.19 9.17
C SER A 42 15.11 9.07 9.10
N LYS A 43 15.96 9.00 10.13
CA LYS A 43 16.89 7.88 10.36
C LYS A 43 16.28 6.73 11.17
N LYS A 44 15.03 6.88 11.65
CA LYS A 44 14.35 5.91 12.54
C LYS A 44 14.36 4.48 12.00
N TYR A 45 14.27 4.33 10.69
CA TYR A 45 14.17 3.02 10.03
C TYR A 45 15.50 2.49 9.48
N LYS A 46 16.66 3.09 9.85
CA LYS A 46 18.00 2.67 9.35
C LYS A 46 18.24 1.18 9.54
N LYS A 47 17.86 0.62 10.69
CA LYS A 47 18.04 -0.81 11.01
C LYS A 47 17.27 -1.78 10.08
N ARG A 48 16.31 -1.28 9.28
CA ARG A 48 15.58 -2.09 8.28
C ARG A 48 16.29 -2.19 6.94
N PHE A 49 17.33 -1.41 6.73
CA PHE A 49 18.15 -1.40 5.52
C PHE A 49 19.45 -2.19 5.75
N ARG A 50 19.95 -2.83 4.69
CA ARG A 50 21.25 -3.53 4.69
C ARG A 50 22.42 -2.55 4.75
N ASN A 51 23.61 -3.03 5.11
CA ASN A 51 24.81 -2.22 5.34
C ASN A 51 25.27 -1.37 4.13
N LYS A 52 24.96 -1.80 2.88
CA LYS A 52 25.28 -1.05 1.65
C LYS A 52 24.33 0.11 1.34
N ILE A 53 23.36 0.40 2.23
CA ILE A 53 22.36 1.44 2.04
C ILE A 53 22.62 2.58 3.02
N TYR A 54 22.86 3.77 2.47
CA TYR A 54 23.24 4.97 3.21
C TYR A 54 22.09 5.97 3.19
N LEU A 55 21.71 6.48 4.38
CA LEU A 55 20.65 7.49 4.48
C LEU A 55 21.26 8.89 4.44
N ILE A 56 20.81 9.69 3.47
CA ILE A 56 21.05 11.13 3.41
C ILE A 56 19.83 11.81 4.04
N SER A 57 20.04 12.43 5.20
CA SER A 57 18.97 13.06 5.97
C SER A 57 19.46 14.32 6.66
N PRO A 58 18.58 15.29 6.95
CA PRO A 58 18.95 16.51 7.66
C PRO A 58 19.53 16.19 9.03
N ARG A 59 20.43 17.05 9.53
CA ARG A 59 21.02 16.90 10.86
C ARG A 59 19.98 17.06 11.97
N SER A 60 19.10 18.06 11.84
CA SER A 60 18.08 18.37 12.84
C SER A 60 16.85 17.47 12.72
N LYS A 61 16.39 16.92 13.85
CA LYS A 61 15.12 16.16 13.98
C LYS A 61 13.88 17.03 13.76
N PHE A 62 14.01 18.34 13.73
CA PHE A 62 12.94 19.29 13.43
C PHE A 62 12.24 18.96 12.09
N TRP A 63 13.01 18.55 11.09
CA TRP A 63 12.49 18.24 9.76
C TRP A 63 11.69 16.93 9.69
N ASP A 64 11.89 16.01 10.62
CA ASP A 64 11.12 14.77 10.70
C ASP A 64 9.75 14.97 11.37
N LYS A 65 9.65 16.00 12.24
CA LYS A 65 8.38 16.41 12.85
C LYS A 65 7.62 17.32 11.89
N GLY A 66 6.34 17.03 11.64
CA GLY A 66 5.48 17.86 10.80
C GLY A 66 4.98 17.16 9.53
N GLY A 67 4.19 17.90 8.75
CA GLY A 67 3.51 17.40 7.55
C GLY A 67 4.46 17.09 6.37
N ARG A 68 3.92 16.42 5.36
CA ARG A 68 4.66 16.05 4.15
C ARG A 68 5.29 17.23 3.40
N PRO A 69 4.65 18.42 3.27
CA PRO A 69 5.25 19.55 2.55
C PRO A 69 6.62 19.95 3.11
N LYS A 70 6.74 20.04 4.44
CA LYS A 70 8.00 20.35 5.11
C LYS A 70 9.09 19.30 4.83
N LYS A 71 8.72 18.01 4.86
CA LYS A 71 9.64 16.91 4.54
C LYS A 71 10.09 16.94 3.09
N TYR A 72 9.18 17.28 2.18
CA TYR A 72 9.49 17.42 0.75
C TYR A 72 10.49 18.54 0.51
N PHE A 73 10.27 19.71 1.10
CA PHE A 73 11.14 20.87 0.95
C PHE A 73 12.60 20.55 1.29
N ILE A 74 12.87 20.04 2.50
CA ILE A 74 14.24 19.73 2.91
C ILE A 74 14.86 18.60 2.08
N CYS A 75 14.08 17.57 1.69
CA CYS A 75 14.60 16.48 0.88
C CYS A 75 14.89 16.91 -0.57
N ILE A 76 14.16 17.88 -1.12
CA ILE A 76 14.48 18.50 -2.41
C ILE A 76 15.86 19.20 -2.33
N PHE A 77 16.10 19.97 -1.27
CA PHE A 77 17.39 20.60 -1.05
C PHE A 77 18.55 19.59 -0.92
N LEU A 78 18.32 18.48 -0.20
CA LEU A 78 19.30 17.39 -0.13
C LEU A 78 19.52 16.70 -1.48
N LEU A 79 18.47 16.56 -2.31
CA LEU A 79 18.59 16.02 -3.66
C LEU A 79 19.42 16.94 -4.55
N ILE A 80 19.21 18.24 -4.50
CA ILE A 80 20.01 19.26 -5.22
C ILE A 80 21.48 19.11 -4.83
N LYS A 81 21.80 19.16 -3.53
CA LYS A 81 23.18 18.98 -3.03
C LYS A 81 23.81 17.68 -3.54
N TYR A 82 23.05 16.59 -3.52
CA TYR A 82 23.52 15.30 -3.99
C TYR A 82 23.86 15.33 -5.48
N LEU A 83 22.98 15.91 -6.32
CA LEU A 83 23.15 15.95 -7.77
C LEU A 83 24.27 16.87 -8.23
N ILE A 84 24.54 17.97 -7.53
CA ILE A 84 25.70 18.86 -7.78
C ILE A 84 27.00 18.05 -7.68
N ILE A 85 27.15 17.25 -6.63
CA ILE A 85 28.37 16.48 -6.35
C ILE A 85 28.45 15.20 -7.21
N ASN A 86 27.30 14.58 -7.48
CA ASN A 86 27.21 13.27 -8.15
C ASN A 86 26.49 13.40 -9.50
N LYS A 87 27.17 13.99 -10.48
CA LYS A 87 26.66 14.10 -11.85
C LYS A 87 26.34 12.72 -12.44
N ASN A 88 25.43 12.65 -13.39
CA ASN A 88 25.00 11.42 -14.09
C ASN A 88 24.46 10.31 -13.16
N SER A 89 23.89 10.68 -12.01
CA SER A 89 23.25 9.72 -11.12
C SER A 89 21.88 9.28 -11.63
N LEU A 90 21.50 8.02 -11.33
CA LEU A 90 20.13 7.57 -11.52
C LEU A 90 19.32 7.86 -10.25
N VAL A 91 18.27 8.67 -10.38
CA VAL A 91 17.29 8.92 -9.30
C VAL A 91 16.14 7.94 -9.42
N PHE A 92 15.85 7.18 -8.37
CA PHE A 92 14.66 6.32 -8.29
C PHE A 92 13.69 6.86 -7.24
N SER A 93 12.62 7.49 -7.68
CA SER A 93 11.67 8.18 -6.80
C SER A 93 10.45 7.34 -6.47
N PHE A 94 10.14 7.25 -5.18
CA PHE A 94 8.95 6.57 -4.62
C PHE A 94 7.88 7.55 -4.11
N GLN A 95 8.24 8.81 -3.90
CA GLN A 95 7.36 9.82 -3.32
C GLN A 95 7.76 11.21 -3.80
N ALA A 96 6.81 12.15 -3.81
CA ALA A 96 7.04 13.51 -4.30
C ALA A 96 7.58 13.57 -5.75
N ASN A 97 7.12 12.64 -6.59
CA ASN A 97 7.65 12.36 -7.91
C ASN A 97 7.71 13.61 -8.83
N LEU A 98 6.70 14.50 -8.76
CA LEU A 98 6.68 15.75 -9.51
C LEU A 98 7.94 16.57 -9.26
N TYR A 99 8.21 16.91 -8.01
CA TYR A 99 9.36 17.71 -7.61
C TYR A 99 10.70 17.02 -7.93
N ALA A 100 10.78 15.72 -7.64
CA ALA A 100 11.97 14.92 -7.94
C ALA A 100 12.27 14.93 -9.44
N THR A 101 11.24 14.87 -10.31
CA THR A 101 11.40 14.88 -11.76
C THR A 101 12.02 16.19 -12.24
N TYR A 102 11.41 17.33 -11.89
CA TYR A 102 11.93 18.62 -12.36
C TYR A 102 13.36 18.89 -11.87
N ILE A 103 13.63 18.64 -10.59
CA ILE A 103 14.99 18.82 -10.05
C ILE A 103 15.99 17.89 -10.74
N THR A 104 15.67 16.61 -10.88
CA THR A 104 16.60 15.65 -11.51
C THR A 104 16.91 16.04 -12.96
N LYS A 105 15.90 16.50 -13.72
CA LYS A 105 16.09 16.92 -15.11
C LYS A 105 16.85 18.23 -15.24
N LEU A 106 16.69 19.16 -14.32
CA LEU A 106 17.47 20.41 -14.28
C LEU A 106 18.99 20.12 -14.16
N PHE A 107 19.37 19.04 -13.48
CA PHE A 107 20.77 18.60 -13.35
C PHE A 107 21.19 17.56 -14.40
N GLY A 108 20.47 17.38 -15.51
CA GLY A 108 20.79 16.46 -16.60
C GLY A 108 20.82 14.97 -16.20
N SER A 109 20.29 14.62 -15.03
CA SER A 109 20.30 13.25 -14.51
C SER A 109 19.09 12.44 -14.96
N LYS A 110 19.19 11.11 -14.95
CA LYS A 110 18.08 10.19 -15.29
C LYS A 110 17.18 9.94 -14.09
N ILE A 111 15.88 9.80 -14.33
CA ILE A 111 14.89 9.55 -13.29
C ILE A 111 13.93 8.42 -13.65
N ILE A 112 13.79 7.47 -12.73
CA ILE A 112 12.73 6.46 -12.70
C ILE A 112 11.75 6.84 -11.59
N ILE A 113 10.46 6.89 -11.87
CA ILE A 113 9.45 7.11 -10.84
C ILE A 113 8.60 5.88 -10.63
N ARG A 114 8.24 5.63 -9.38
CA ARG A 114 7.27 4.62 -9.00
C ARG A 114 6.01 5.26 -8.44
N LEU A 115 4.89 5.03 -9.12
CA LEU A 115 3.58 5.50 -8.69
C LEU A 115 2.92 4.45 -7.78
N ASN A 116 2.42 4.87 -6.63
CA ASN A 116 1.96 3.98 -5.57
C ASN A 116 0.45 4.02 -5.32
N SER A 117 -0.25 5.02 -5.86
CA SER A 117 -1.70 5.19 -5.71
C SER A 117 -2.30 5.75 -6.99
N ALA A 118 -3.56 5.39 -7.24
CA ALA A 118 -4.30 5.83 -8.41
C ALA A 118 -4.35 7.35 -8.56
N PRO A 119 -4.39 7.87 -9.80
CA PRO A 119 -4.46 9.30 -10.09
C PRO A 119 -5.66 10.02 -9.47
N TYR A 120 -6.73 9.30 -9.19
CA TYR A 120 -7.96 9.84 -8.55
C TYR A 120 -7.69 10.62 -7.26
N GLY A 121 -6.62 10.29 -6.53
CA GLY A 121 -6.27 10.97 -5.28
C GLY A 121 -5.52 12.29 -5.47
N TRP A 122 -4.87 12.52 -6.63
CA TRP A 122 -3.95 13.64 -6.80
C TRP A 122 -4.10 14.44 -8.13
N SER A 123 -4.89 13.95 -9.10
CA SER A 123 -5.12 14.62 -10.39
C SER A 123 -6.59 14.96 -10.64
N LYS A 124 -7.31 15.45 -9.61
CA LYS A 124 -8.73 15.77 -9.71
C LYS A 124 -9.00 17.00 -10.59
N ASN A 125 -8.17 18.04 -10.53
CA ASN A 125 -8.35 19.31 -11.23
C ASN A 125 -7.64 19.27 -12.59
N PHE A 126 -8.23 19.94 -13.56
CA PHE A 126 -7.69 20.09 -14.93
C PHE A 126 -6.24 20.58 -14.93
N LEU A 127 -5.93 21.67 -14.24
CA LEU A 127 -4.58 22.22 -14.14
C LEU A 127 -3.58 21.21 -13.59
N LYS A 128 -3.93 20.49 -12.50
CA LYS A 128 -3.07 19.44 -11.94
C LYS A 128 -2.84 18.31 -12.94
N LYS A 129 -3.86 17.93 -13.72
CA LYS A 129 -3.72 16.90 -14.75
C LYS A 129 -2.65 17.28 -15.79
N TYR A 130 -2.63 18.54 -16.24
CA TYR A 130 -1.60 19.02 -17.19
C TYR A 130 -0.21 19.05 -16.56
N ILE A 131 -0.07 19.59 -15.35
CA ILE A 131 1.22 19.62 -14.63
C ILE A 131 1.80 18.19 -14.51
N PHE A 132 0.98 17.21 -14.12
CA PHE A 132 1.42 15.82 -14.06
C PHE A 132 1.75 15.24 -15.43
N LYS A 133 0.95 15.55 -16.48
CA LYS A 133 1.22 15.08 -17.83
C LYS A 133 2.60 15.57 -18.32
N TYR A 134 2.90 16.84 -18.20
CA TYR A 134 4.21 17.39 -18.59
C TYR A 134 5.35 16.80 -17.73
N SER A 135 5.15 16.67 -16.42
CA SER A 135 6.14 16.00 -15.57
C SER A 135 6.43 14.56 -16.03
N PHE A 136 5.39 13.80 -16.41
CA PHE A 136 5.56 12.43 -16.87
C PHE A 136 6.27 12.31 -18.22
N LEU A 137 6.15 13.30 -19.09
CA LEU A 137 6.89 13.36 -20.36
C LEU A 137 8.40 13.50 -20.15
N LEU A 138 8.81 14.13 -19.06
CA LEU A 138 10.22 14.32 -18.71
C LEU A 138 10.85 13.06 -18.06
N VAL A 139 10.04 12.11 -17.58
CA VAL A 139 10.52 10.93 -16.84
C VAL A 139 11.08 9.89 -17.80
N ASP A 140 12.27 9.34 -17.51
CA ASP A 140 12.87 8.29 -18.34
C ASP A 140 12.11 6.97 -18.22
N LYS A 141 11.55 6.65 -17.03
CA LYS A 141 10.73 5.45 -16.86
C LYS A 141 9.69 5.61 -15.76
N ILE A 142 8.44 5.26 -16.07
CA ILE A 142 7.35 5.21 -15.11
C ILE A 142 7.03 3.77 -14.77
N ILE A 143 7.06 3.44 -13.48
CA ILE A 143 6.67 2.14 -12.95
C ILE A 143 5.36 2.31 -12.16
N VAL A 144 4.40 1.45 -12.44
CA VAL A 144 3.12 1.32 -11.71
C VAL A 144 3.01 -0.07 -11.12
N ASN A 145 2.13 -0.26 -10.15
CA ASN A 145 2.05 -1.51 -9.38
C ASN A 145 0.86 -2.42 -9.74
N SER A 146 0.06 -2.05 -10.75
CA SER A 146 -1.02 -2.89 -11.28
C SER A 146 -1.24 -2.64 -12.77
N LEU A 147 -1.81 -3.61 -13.49
CA LEU A 147 -2.17 -3.46 -14.91
C LEU A 147 -3.33 -2.47 -15.07
N GLU A 148 -4.26 -2.47 -14.15
CA GLU A 148 -5.36 -1.52 -14.11
C GLU A 148 -4.83 -0.08 -13.98
N PHE A 149 -3.84 0.14 -13.11
CA PHE A 149 -3.17 1.43 -12.96
C PHE A 149 -2.41 1.82 -14.25
N LYS A 150 -1.74 0.86 -14.92
CA LYS A 150 -1.10 1.08 -16.21
C LYS A 150 -2.10 1.57 -17.27
N LYS A 151 -3.27 0.92 -17.36
CA LYS A 151 -4.36 1.32 -18.27
C LYS A 151 -4.88 2.73 -17.94
N ASP A 152 -5.04 3.04 -16.67
CA ASP A 152 -5.53 4.34 -16.22
C ASP A 152 -4.55 5.49 -16.53
N ILE A 153 -3.24 5.30 -16.33
CA ILE A 153 -2.20 6.26 -16.75
C ILE A 153 -2.24 6.50 -18.26
N LYS A 154 -2.32 5.43 -19.05
CA LYS A 154 -2.41 5.55 -20.51
C LYS A 154 -3.68 6.31 -20.94
N LYS A 155 -4.84 5.97 -20.36
CA LYS A 155 -6.12 6.63 -20.69
C LYS A 155 -6.14 8.10 -20.31
N ARG A 156 -5.59 8.48 -19.13
CA ARG A 156 -5.68 9.84 -18.60
C ARG A 156 -4.63 10.79 -19.14
N PHE A 157 -3.41 10.30 -19.34
CA PHE A 157 -2.25 11.13 -19.65
C PHE A 157 -1.65 10.83 -21.04
N LEU A 158 -2.12 9.78 -21.74
CA LEU A 158 -1.58 9.27 -23.00
C LEU A 158 -0.10 8.85 -22.88
N ILE A 159 0.33 8.41 -21.70
CA ILE A 159 1.73 8.06 -21.40
C ILE A 159 1.86 6.56 -21.12
N ASN A 160 2.94 5.97 -21.66
CA ASN A 160 3.25 4.58 -21.42
C ASN A 160 3.95 4.38 -20.06
N SER A 161 3.54 3.35 -19.34
CA SER A 161 4.17 2.93 -18.09
C SER A 161 4.43 1.43 -18.06
N THR A 162 5.33 0.99 -17.19
CA THR A 162 5.61 -0.43 -16.98
C THR A 162 4.97 -0.91 -15.68
N CYS A 163 4.20 -1.97 -15.75
CA CYS A 163 3.63 -2.58 -14.56
C CYS A 163 4.65 -3.55 -13.95
N ILE A 164 5.01 -3.31 -12.67
CA ILE A 164 5.71 -4.29 -11.82
C ILE A 164 4.91 -4.41 -10.53
N TYR A 165 4.36 -5.59 -10.28
CA TYR A 165 3.58 -5.87 -9.09
C TYR A 165 4.39 -5.71 -7.80
N ASN A 166 3.70 -5.46 -6.70
CA ASN A 166 4.32 -5.48 -5.38
C ASN A 166 4.88 -6.88 -5.09
N PRO A 167 6.17 -7.01 -4.73
CA PRO A 167 6.78 -8.31 -4.44
C PRO A 167 6.17 -8.94 -3.18
N LEU A 168 5.58 -10.12 -3.30
CA LEU A 168 4.92 -10.84 -2.22
C LEU A 168 5.81 -11.95 -1.66
N ASN A 169 6.32 -11.75 -0.45
CA ASN A 169 7.08 -12.78 0.27
C ASN A 169 6.12 -13.68 1.08
N LYS A 170 5.59 -14.72 0.45
CA LYS A 170 4.63 -15.64 1.09
C LYS A 170 5.22 -16.32 2.34
N ASN A 171 6.46 -16.78 2.26
CA ASN A 171 7.12 -17.49 3.36
C ASN A 171 7.26 -16.59 4.60
N GLU A 172 7.63 -15.33 4.41
CA GLU A 172 7.71 -14.35 5.49
C GLU A 172 6.34 -14.10 6.14
N ILE A 173 5.29 -13.98 5.33
CA ILE A 173 3.92 -13.76 5.83
C ILE A 173 3.46 -14.96 6.67
N ILE A 174 3.65 -16.17 6.15
CA ILE A 174 3.27 -17.43 6.85
C ILE A 174 4.09 -17.60 8.12
N SER A 175 5.41 -17.41 8.09
CA SER A 175 6.24 -17.57 9.30
C SER A 175 5.86 -16.54 10.38
N LYS A 176 5.64 -15.29 9.99
CA LYS A 176 5.22 -14.23 10.92
C LYS A 176 3.80 -14.42 11.47
N SER A 177 2.90 -15.06 10.73
CA SER A 177 1.55 -15.34 11.21
C SER A 177 1.53 -16.37 12.34
N LYS A 178 2.54 -17.23 12.43
CA LYS A 178 2.71 -18.24 13.48
C LYS A 178 3.30 -17.68 14.79
N ILE A 179 3.85 -16.46 14.77
CA ILE A 179 4.35 -15.81 15.99
C ILE A 179 3.19 -15.58 16.94
N PHE A 180 3.36 -16.01 18.19
CA PHE A 180 2.34 -15.88 19.22
C PHE A 180 1.77 -14.46 19.29
N SER A 181 0.46 -14.37 19.39
CA SER A 181 -0.27 -13.14 19.72
C SER A 181 -1.47 -13.47 20.59
N LYS A 182 -1.84 -12.52 21.43
CA LYS A 182 -3.07 -12.64 22.22
C LYS A 182 -4.27 -12.84 21.31
N LYS A 183 -5.24 -13.64 21.76
CA LYS A 183 -6.53 -13.81 21.10
C LYS A 183 -7.23 -12.45 21.00
N ILE A 184 -7.71 -12.12 19.79
CA ILE A 184 -8.34 -10.81 19.54
C ILE A 184 -9.86 -10.90 19.46
N TYR A 185 -10.41 -12.08 19.29
CA TYR A 185 -11.83 -12.41 19.30
C TYR A 185 -12.16 -13.23 20.52
N ASN A 186 -13.29 -12.93 21.16
CA ASN A 186 -13.66 -13.53 22.43
C ASN A 186 -14.73 -14.62 22.27
N ARG A 187 -15.65 -14.47 21.32
CA ARG A 187 -16.78 -15.39 21.12
C ARG A 187 -16.40 -16.52 20.16
N LYS A 188 -16.84 -17.74 20.49
CA LYS A 188 -16.46 -18.94 19.73
C LYS A 188 -17.14 -18.98 18.35
N ASN A 189 -18.43 -18.71 18.32
CA ASN A 189 -19.29 -18.90 17.14
C ASN A 189 -19.56 -17.63 16.32
N SER A 190 -19.00 -16.49 16.73
CA SER A 190 -19.16 -15.22 16.00
C SER A 190 -18.43 -15.25 14.65
N LEU A 191 -18.96 -14.53 13.68
CA LEU A 191 -18.26 -14.20 12.45
C LEU A 191 -17.13 -13.21 12.74
N LYS A 192 -15.87 -13.63 12.55
CA LYS A 192 -14.66 -12.85 12.86
C LYS A 192 -14.20 -12.05 11.66
N ILE A 193 -14.40 -10.75 11.73
CA ILE A 193 -14.06 -9.80 10.65
C ILE A 193 -12.83 -8.98 11.05
N ILE A 194 -11.90 -8.78 10.11
CA ILE A 194 -10.75 -7.90 10.31
C ILE A 194 -10.62 -6.90 9.16
N ASN A 195 -10.23 -5.67 9.51
CA ASN A 195 -9.70 -4.67 8.59
C ASN A 195 -8.34 -4.18 9.10
N VAL A 196 -7.36 -4.06 8.23
CA VAL A 196 -6.03 -3.55 8.55
C VAL A 196 -5.71 -2.38 7.64
N GLY A 197 -5.55 -1.18 8.23
CA GLY A 197 -5.27 0.03 7.47
C GLY A 197 -5.25 1.28 8.32
N ARG A 198 -4.73 2.39 7.77
CA ARG A 198 -4.80 3.70 8.45
C ARG A 198 -6.25 4.13 8.64
N LEU A 199 -6.55 4.71 9.77
CA LEU A 199 -7.90 5.25 10.07
C LEU A 199 -8.02 6.67 9.48
N VAL A 200 -8.18 6.74 8.15
CA VAL A 200 -8.23 7.98 7.37
C VAL A 200 -9.32 7.90 6.31
N ASN A 201 -9.77 9.05 5.79
CA ASN A 201 -10.87 9.14 4.83
C ASN A 201 -10.69 8.23 3.59
N GLN A 202 -9.46 8.07 3.08
CA GLN A 202 -9.16 7.17 1.98
C GLN A 202 -9.58 5.72 2.26
N LYS A 203 -9.40 5.23 3.50
CA LYS A 203 -9.66 3.84 3.89
C LYS A 203 -11.11 3.56 4.26
N ASN A 204 -11.88 4.59 4.57
CA ASN A 204 -13.35 4.58 4.67
C ASN A 204 -13.94 3.45 5.54
N GLN A 205 -13.36 3.21 6.72
CA GLN A 205 -13.80 2.13 7.60
C GLN A 205 -15.21 2.35 8.18
N ILE A 206 -15.76 3.56 8.06
CA ILE A 206 -17.15 3.83 8.49
C ILE A 206 -18.13 2.88 7.81
N ILE A 207 -17.94 2.57 6.52
CA ILE A 207 -18.80 1.65 5.76
C ILE A 207 -18.82 0.25 6.41
N ILE A 208 -17.69 -0.20 6.96
CA ILE A 208 -17.63 -1.50 7.66
C ILE A 208 -18.41 -1.43 8.98
N LEU A 209 -18.26 -0.32 9.72
CA LEU A 209 -18.97 -0.12 10.97
C LEU A 209 -20.49 -0.08 10.76
N GLU A 210 -20.97 0.64 9.75
CA GLU A 210 -22.37 0.72 9.36
C GLU A 210 -22.93 -0.65 8.93
N ALA A 211 -22.20 -1.40 8.10
CA ALA A 211 -22.59 -2.73 7.67
C ALA A 211 -22.69 -3.70 8.87
N VAL A 212 -21.71 -3.68 9.78
CA VAL A 212 -21.72 -4.51 10.99
C VAL A 212 -22.89 -4.10 11.93
N LYS A 213 -23.15 -2.80 12.08
CA LYS A 213 -24.34 -2.34 12.83
C LYS A 213 -25.62 -2.99 12.28
N SER A 214 -25.86 -2.91 10.97
CA SER A 214 -27.04 -3.49 10.35
C SER A 214 -27.09 -5.03 10.49
N LEU A 215 -25.97 -5.74 10.30
CA LEU A 215 -25.90 -7.19 10.49
C LEU A 215 -26.30 -7.62 11.91
N VAL A 216 -25.90 -6.88 12.92
CA VAL A 216 -26.19 -7.20 14.33
C VAL A 216 -27.60 -6.77 14.72
N GLN A 217 -28.01 -5.55 14.39
CA GLN A 217 -29.28 -4.97 14.87
C GLN A 217 -30.49 -5.47 14.07
N GLU A 218 -30.36 -5.56 12.74
CA GLU A 218 -31.46 -5.93 11.84
C GLU A 218 -31.50 -7.43 11.56
N HIS A 219 -30.32 -8.05 11.29
CA HIS A 219 -30.21 -9.46 10.89
C HIS A 219 -29.87 -10.42 12.03
N LYS A 220 -29.63 -9.91 13.26
CA LYS A 220 -29.30 -10.71 14.47
C LYS A 220 -28.11 -11.66 14.29
N ILE A 221 -27.16 -11.28 13.43
CA ILE A 221 -25.96 -12.09 13.18
C ILE A 221 -24.91 -11.79 14.25
N ASP A 222 -24.34 -12.83 14.84
CA ASP A 222 -23.27 -12.70 15.82
C ASP A 222 -21.94 -12.41 15.09
N VAL A 223 -21.43 -11.18 15.23
CA VAL A 223 -20.23 -10.67 14.57
C VAL A 223 -19.26 -10.11 15.60
N GLU A 224 -17.96 -10.34 15.38
CA GLU A 224 -16.88 -9.58 16.01
C GLU A 224 -16.03 -8.90 14.95
N LEU A 225 -15.85 -7.57 15.04
CA LEU A 225 -15.04 -6.77 14.13
C LEU A 225 -13.79 -6.23 14.84
N VAL A 226 -12.63 -6.43 14.20
CA VAL A 226 -11.37 -5.81 14.64
C VAL A 226 -10.85 -4.86 13.55
N LEU A 227 -10.72 -3.57 13.89
CA LEU A 227 -10.06 -2.56 13.08
C LEU A 227 -8.63 -2.36 13.59
N VAL A 228 -7.62 -2.65 12.76
CA VAL A 228 -6.20 -2.52 13.14
C VAL A 228 -5.58 -1.33 12.43
N GLY A 229 -5.20 -0.29 13.18
CA GLY A 229 -4.54 0.87 12.60
C GLY A 229 -4.63 2.13 13.46
N GLU A 230 -4.04 3.20 12.94
CA GLU A 230 -4.06 4.54 13.52
C GLU A 230 -4.39 5.58 12.45
N GLY A 231 -4.91 6.71 12.87
CA GLY A 231 -5.23 7.83 11.98
C GLY A 231 -6.15 8.85 12.63
N ASN A 232 -6.36 9.96 11.93
CA ASN A 232 -7.14 11.10 12.41
C ASN A 232 -8.65 10.80 12.62
N LEU A 233 -9.18 9.73 11.98
CA LEU A 233 -10.58 9.33 12.14
C LEU A 233 -10.82 8.36 13.32
N LYS A 234 -9.76 8.02 14.10
CA LYS A 234 -9.95 7.10 15.25
C LYS A 234 -11.02 7.57 16.23
N ARG A 235 -10.99 8.86 16.64
CA ARG A 235 -11.96 9.43 17.57
C ARG A 235 -13.38 9.36 17.00
N TYR A 236 -13.55 9.67 15.73
CA TYR A 236 -14.84 9.57 15.04
C TYR A 236 -15.41 8.14 15.09
N TYR A 237 -14.57 7.12 14.83
CA TYR A 237 -15.00 5.72 14.87
C TYR A 237 -15.32 5.24 16.29
N VAL A 238 -14.56 5.66 17.30
CA VAL A 238 -14.86 5.36 18.71
C VAL A 238 -16.23 5.93 19.10
N ASN A 239 -16.52 7.17 18.76
CA ASN A 239 -17.82 7.80 19.02
C ASN A 239 -18.97 7.05 18.29
N PHE A 240 -18.76 6.67 17.02
CA PHE A 240 -19.75 5.89 16.27
C PHE A 240 -20.06 4.55 16.96
N ILE A 241 -19.03 3.83 17.40
CA ILE A 241 -19.15 2.53 18.09
C ILE A 241 -19.95 2.70 19.39
N SER A 242 -19.63 3.72 20.18
CA SER A 242 -20.32 4.00 21.45
C SER A 242 -21.79 4.38 21.24
N ASN A 243 -22.05 5.33 20.34
CA ASN A 243 -23.41 5.83 20.07
C ASN A 243 -24.35 4.76 19.47
N ASN A 244 -23.80 3.68 18.93
CA ASN A 244 -24.58 2.58 18.36
C ASN A 244 -24.53 1.28 19.19
N ASN A 245 -24.04 1.33 20.44
CA ASN A 245 -23.92 0.18 21.35
C ASN A 245 -23.10 -1.00 20.80
N LEU A 246 -22.05 -0.70 20.01
CA LEU A 246 -21.20 -1.72 19.38
C LEU A 246 -19.93 -2.03 20.18
N ASN A 247 -19.77 -1.53 21.40
CA ASN A 247 -18.54 -1.66 22.20
C ASN A 247 -18.14 -3.13 22.49
N LYS A 248 -19.12 -4.03 22.62
CA LYS A 248 -18.88 -5.47 22.84
C LYS A 248 -18.59 -6.25 21.56
N ILE A 249 -18.75 -5.60 20.39
CA ILE A 249 -18.70 -6.22 19.06
C ILE A 249 -17.47 -5.73 18.27
N VAL A 250 -17.13 -4.44 18.40
CA VAL A 250 -16.08 -3.79 17.63
C VAL A 250 -14.91 -3.40 18.51
N LYS A 251 -13.71 -3.81 18.09
CA LYS A 251 -12.45 -3.45 18.74
C LYS A 251 -11.55 -2.67 17.79
N ILE A 252 -11.05 -1.52 18.23
CA ILE A 252 -10.02 -0.76 17.50
C ILE A 252 -8.67 -1.02 18.16
N MET A 253 -7.74 -1.60 17.41
CA MET A 253 -6.37 -1.86 17.84
C MET A 253 -5.40 -0.85 17.21
N LYS A 254 -4.34 -0.50 17.95
CA LYS A 254 -3.25 0.33 17.44
C LYS A 254 -2.56 -0.34 16.25
N PHE A 255 -1.78 0.45 15.51
CA PHE A 255 -0.91 -0.07 14.46
C PHE A 255 -0.05 -1.23 14.97
N ASN A 256 -0.06 -2.34 14.23
CA ASN A 256 0.75 -3.52 14.53
C ASN A 256 1.80 -3.74 13.42
N LYS A 257 3.06 -3.91 13.81
CA LYS A 257 4.16 -4.20 12.88
C LYS A 257 4.04 -5.59 12.24
N ASN A 258 3.38 -6.52 12.93
CA ASN A 258 3.07 -7.85 12.45
C ASN A 258 1.54 -8.07 12.44
N PRO A 259 0.81 -7.58 11.43
CA PRO A 259 -0.63 -7.79 11.38
C PRO A 259 -1.02 -9.23 11.02
N TYR A 260 -0.08 -10.07 10.58
CA TYR A 260 -0.36 -11.40 10.05
C TYR A 260 -0.90 -12.35 11.10
N ASN A 261 -0.37 -12.26 12.35
CA ASN A 261 -0.85 -13.05 13.48
C ASN A 261 -2.22 -12.58 14.02
N LEU A 262 -2.69 -11.42 13.59
CA LEU A 262 -4.06 -10.96 13.83
C LEU A 262 -4.98 -11.41 12.68
N ILE A 263 -4.53 -11.23 11.42
CA ILE A 263 -5.30 -11.64 10.24
C ILE A 263 -5.60 -13.15 10.26
N ILE A 264 -4.64 -13.98 10.68
CA ILE A 264 -4.84 -15.44 10.72
C ILE A 264 -5.97 -15.87 11.65
N GLN A 265 -6.34 -15.07 12.65
CA GLN A 265 -7.42 -15.36 13.59
C GLN A 265 -8.82 -15.02 13.05
N SER A 266 -8.94 -14.31 11.93
CA SER A 266 -10.23 -13.92 11.34
C SER A 266 -10.77 -14.95 10.35
N ASP A 267 -12.06 -14.88 10.05
CA ASP A 267 -12.72 -15.61 8.98
C ASP A 267 -12.74 -14.79 7.69
N LEU A 268 -12.95 -13.48 7.82
CA LEU A 268 -13.19 -12.55 6.74
C LEU A 268 -12.29 -11.32 6.85
N PHE A 269 -11.62 -10.97 5.75
CA PHE A 269 -10.89 -9.73 5.59
C PHE A 269 -11.72 -8.75 4.74
N ILE A 270 -11.95 -7.53 5.22
CA ILE A 270 -12.68 -6.49 4.47
C ILE A 270 -11.76 -5.31 4.15
N LEU A 271 -11.74 -4.89 2.87
CA LEU A 271 -11.15 -3.63 2.44
C LEU A 271 -12.25 -2.67 2.01
N SER A 272 -12.26 -1.44 2.57
CA SER A 272 -13.29 -0.43 2.32
C SER A 272 -12.78 0.84 1.62
N SER A 273 -11.59 0.79 1.06
CA SER A 273 -10.91 1.97 0.51
C SER A 273 -11.67 2.62 -0.64
N LYS A 274 -11.57 3.96 -0.74
CA LYS A 274 -12.12 4.76 -1.86
C LYS A 274 -11.26 4.70 -3.11
N PHE A 275 -9.96 4.50 -2.96
CA PHE A 275 -8.98 4.31 -4.04
C PHE A 275 -7.70 3.67 -3.49
N GLU A 276 -7.02 2.89 -4.32
CA GLU A 276 -5.76 2.20 -4.01
C GLU A 276 -4.74 2.33 -5.16
N GLY A 277 -3.62 1.68 -5.03
CA GLY A 277 -2.74 1.29 -6.13
C GLY A 277 -2.79 -0.23 -6.29
N LEU A 278 -2.02 -0.95 -5.48
CA LEU A 278 -2.15 -2.41 -5.28
C LEU A 278 -2.08 -2.66 -3.77
N PRO A 279 -3.22 -2.92 -3.11
CA PRO A 279 -3.26 -3.05 -1.65
C PRO A 279 -2.58 -4.33 -1.18
N ASN A 280 -1.38 -4.21 -0.57
CA ASN A 280 -0.61 -5.34 -0.03
C ASN A 280 -1.43 -6.19 0.95
N VAL A 281 -2.30 -5.55 1.75
CA VAL A 281 -3.12 -6.24 2.75
C VAL A 281 -4.06 -7.28 2.15
N LEU A 282 -4.53 -7.11 0.92
CA LEU A 282 -5.32 -8.13 0.21
C LEU A 282 -4.45 -9.32 -0.19
N LEU A 283 -3.22 -9.08 -0.66
CA LEU A 283 -2.26 -10.13 -0.98
C LEU A 283 -1.87 -10.92 0.27
N GLU A 284 -1.72 -10.22 1.40
CA GLU A 284 -1.41 -10.78 2.71
C GLU A 284 -2.57 -11.65 3.24
N ALA A 285 -3.81 -11.15 3.17
CA ALA A 285 -5.00 -11.89 3.56
C ALA A 285 -5.21 -13.15 2.69
N ALA A 286 -5.05 -13.03 1.37
CA ALA A 286 -5.11 -14.17 0.45
C ALA A 286 -4.03 -15.22 0.74
N THR A 287 -2.79 -14.79 1.05
CA THR A 287 -1.70 -15.70 1.44
C THR A 287 -2.03 -16.48 2.70
N LEU A 288 -2.69 -15.84 3.67
CA LEU A 288 -3.12 -16.45 4.94
C LEU A 288 -4.43 -17.24 4.82
N GLY A 289 -4.97 -17.36 3.61
CA GLY A 289 -6.18 -18.13 3.37
C GLY A 289 -7.45 -17.51 3.91
N LYS A 290 -7.48 -16.18 4.02
CA LYS A 290 -8.69 -15.47 4.48
C LYS A 290 -9.57 -15.11 3.30
N PHE A 291 -10.88 -15.30 3.45
CA PHE A 291 -11.82 -14.83 2.45
C PHE A 291 -11.80 -13.29 2.40
N ILE A 292 -11.95 -12.73 1.22
CA ILE A 292 -11.81 -11.29 1.01
C ILE A 292 -13.10 -10.72 0.42
N ILE A 293 -13.61 -9.68 1.08
CA ILE A 293 -14.59 -8.77 0.52
C ILE A 293 -13.92 -7.39 0.39
N SER A 294 -13.96 -6.80 -0.79
CA SER A 294 -13.31 -5.52 -1.05
C SER A 294 -14.21 -4.56 -1.80
N SER A 295 -14.07 -3.27 -1.49
CA SER A 295 -14.61 -2.23 -2.36
C SER A 295 -14.06 -2.40 -3.78
N ASN A 296 -14.91 -2.20 -4.78
CA ASN A 296 -14.52 -2.15 -6.19
C ASN A 296 -13.93 -0.78 -6.55
N CYS A 297 -13.03 -0.29 -5.68
CA CYS A 297 -12.43 1.03 -5.87
C CYS A 297 -11.38 1.04 -6.99
N PRO A 298 -11.11 2.23 -7.57
CA PRO A 298 -10.09 2.36 -8.61
C PRO A 298 -8.74 1.79 -8.19
N THR A 299 -8.22 0.96 -9.03
CA THR A 299 -6.99 0.21 -9.14
C THR A 299 -6.71 -0.79 -8.01
N GLY A 300 -6.29 -1.98 -8.42
CA GLY A 300 -5.73 -3.02 -7.57
C GLY A 300 -6.70 -4.05 -7.00
N PRO A 301 -7.75 -3.73 -6.23
CA PRO A 301 -8.61 -4.75 -5.63
C PRO A 301 -9.25 -5.68 -6.66
N LYS A 302 -9.83 -5.13 -7.71
CA LYS A 302 -10.45 -5.87 -8.82
C LYS A 302 -9.44 -6.80 -9.50
N GLU A 303 -8.22 -6.33 -9.69
CA GLU A 303 -7.14 -7.12 -10.30
C GLU A 303 -6.67 -8.26 -9.38
N ILE A 304 -6.53 -8.02 -8.08
CA ILE A 304 -6.16 -9.05 -7.10
C ILE A 304 -7.24 -10.11 -7.01
N LEU A 305 -8.50 -9.70 -6.95
CA LEU A 305 -9.66 -10.57 -6.79
C LEU A 305 -10.21 -11.11 -8.13
N LEU A 306 -9.49 -10.98 -9.26
CA LEU A 306 -9.82 -11.56 -10.56
C LEU A 306 -11.23 -11.19 -11.04
N ASN A 307 -11.59 -9.90 -10.93
CA ASN A 307 -12.93 -9.41 -11.25
C ASN A 307 -14.05 -10.13 -10.46
N GLY A 308 -13.80 -10.44 -9.18
CA GLY A 308 -14.77 -11.12 -8.31
C GLY A 308 -14.68 -12.64 -8.29
N ARG A 309 -13.82 -13.27 -9.14
CA ARG A 309 -13.60 -14.73 -9.12
C ARG A 309 -12.69 -15.19 -7.96
N GLY A 310 -11.93 -14.28 -7.34
CA GLY A 310 -11.03 -14.54 -6.21
C GLY A 310 -11.51 -13.97 -4.87
N GLY A 311 -12.75 -13.50 -4.80
CA GLY A 311 -13.35 -12.88 -3.62
C GLY A 311 -14.64 -12.16 -4.01
N LEU A 312 -15.20 -11.35 -3.12
CA LEU A 312 -16.37 -10.54 -3.45
C LEU A 312 -15.97 -9.07 -3.58
N LEU A 313 -16.54 -8.41 -4.59
CA LEU A 313 -16.41 -6.98 -4.79
C LEU A 313 -17.76 -6.32 -4.50
N TYR A 314 -17.74 -5.19 -3.80
CA TYR A 314 -18.91 -4.37 -3.55
C TYR A 314 -18.71 -2.93 -4.04
N ASP A 315 -19.79 -2.24 -4.36
CA ASP A 315 -19.73 -0.89 -4.89
C ASP A 315 -19.18 0.08 -3.85
N THR A 316 -18.17 0.85 -4.24
CA THR A 316 -17.48 1.78 -3.35
C THR A 316 -18.47 2.79 -2.74
N ASN A 317 -18.43 2.97 -1.41
CA ASN A 317 -19.33 3.79 -0.60
C ASN A 317 -20.78 3.24 -0.48
N ASN A 318 -21.05 2.00 -0.84
CA ASN A 318 -22.35 1.38 -0.69
C ASN A 318 -22.36 0.39 0.50
N THR A 319 -22.87 0.84 1.65
CA THR A 319 -22.97 0.03 2.88
C THR A 319 -23.90 -1.17 2.70
N ASN A 320 -25.02 -1.00 2.00
CA ASN A 320 -25.97 -2.09 1.76
C ASN A 320 -25.37 -3.19 0.88
N ASP A 321 -24.62 -2.81 -0.16
CA ASP A 321 -23.95 -3.82 -0.99
C ASP A 321 -22.87 -4.56 -0.18
N LEU A 322 -22.07 -3.87 0.65
CA LEU A 322 -21.14 -4.55 1.55
C LEU A 322 -21.86 -5.53 2.49
N LYS A 323 -22.96 -5.11 3.13
CA LYS A 323 -23.80 -5.98 3.97
C LYS A 323 -24.24 -7.22 3.21
N ASN A 324 -24.78 -7.05 2.01
CA ASN A 324 -25.26 -8.16 1.16
C ASN A 324 -24.12 -9.11 0.75
N LYS A 325 -22.90 -8.61 0.49
CA LYS A 325 -21.72 -9.47 0.24
C LYS A 325 -21.33 -10.27 1.48
N ILE A 326 -21.45 -9.71 2.69
CA ILE A 326 -21.19 -10.44 3.94
C ILE A 326 -22.24 -11.54 4.14
N LEU A 327 -23.53 -11.24 3.94
CA LEU A 327 -24.60 -12.24 3.97
C LEU A 327 -24.38 -13.36 2.94
N SER A 328 -24.01 -13.01 1.72
CA SER A 328 -23.66 -13.97 0.67
C SER A 328 -22.48 -14.87 1.07
N PHE A 329 -21.47 -14.33 1.76
CA PHE A 329 -20.36 -15.12 2.29
C PHE A 329 -20.81 -16.11 3.36
N ILE A 330 -21.71 -15.70 4.26
CA ILE A 330 -22.26 -16.56 5.32
C ILE A 330 -23.06 -17.71 4.70
N ASN A 331 -23.95 -17.42 3.75
CA ASN A 331 -24.92 -18.35 3.20
C ASN A 331 -24.33 -19.27 2.11
N ASN A 332 -23.21 -18.90 1.46
CA ASN A 332 -22.63 -19.60 0.32
C ASN A 332 -21.18 -20.02 0.56
N ARG A 333 -20.93 -20.83 1.58
CA ARG A 333 -19.57 -21.23 2.00
C ARG A 333 -18.80 -21.97 0.90
N ASN A 334 -19.44 -22.88 0.15
CA ASN A 334 -18.78 -23.64 -0.93
C ASN A 334 -18.31 -22.71 -2.06
N LYS A 335 -19.14 -21.78 -2.52
CA LYS A 335 -18.75 -20.77 -3.52
C LYS A 335 -17.62 -19.87 -3.00
N SER A 336 -17.63 -19.57 -1.72
CA SER A 336 -16.59 -18.78 -1.08
C SER A 336 -15.25 -19.51 -1.03
N GLN A 337 -15.24 -20.81 -0.74
CA GLN A 337 -14.03 -21.65 -0.79
C GLN A 337 -13.43 -21.71 -2.21
N GLN A 338 -14.26 -21.88 -3.26
CA GLN A 338 -13.78 -21.86 -4.64
C GLN A 338 -13.15 -20.51 -5.02
N LYS A 339 -13.75 -19.40 -4.61
CA LYS A 339 -13.17 -18.06 -4.83
C LYS A 339 -11.84 -17.90 -4.10
N LEU A 340 -11.76 -18.36 -2.85
CA LEU A 340 -10.51 -18.33 -2.08
C LEU A 340 -9.40 -19.15 -2.76
N PHE A 341 -9.73 -20.33 -3.27
CA PHE A 341 -8.80 -21.15 -4.05
C PHE A 341 -8.27 -20.39 -5.28
N ASN A 342 -9.16 -19.75 -6.04
CA ASN A 342 -8.78 -18.93 -7.20
C ASN A 342 -7.85 -17.78 -6.81
N ALA A 343 -8.13 -17.07 -5.71
CA ALA A 343 -7.27 -16.02 -5.20
C ALA A 343 -5.86 -16.55 -4.88
N LYS A 344 -5.76 -17.65 -4.13
CA LYS A 344 -4.48 -18.29 -3.77
C LYS A 344 -3.69 -18.73 -4.99
N LYS A 345 -4.33 -19.42 -5.95
CA LYS A 345 -3.71 -19.87 -7.21
C LYS A 345 -3.10 -18.69 -7.97
N ASN A 346 -3.75 -17.54 -7.97
CA ASN A 346 -3.31 -16.35 -8.71
C ASN A 346 -2.20 -15.54 -8.05
N LEU A 347 -1.80 -15.85 -6.81
CA LEU A 347 -0.71 -15.17 -6.11
C LEU A 347 0.66 -15.34 -6.77
N HIS A 348 0.84 -16.27 -7.74
CA HIS A 348 2.09 -16.42 -8.49
C HIS A 348 2.46 -15.16 -9.30
N ARG A 349 1.47 -14.35 -9.73
CA ARG A 349 1.71 -13.08 -10.43
C ARG A 349 2.51 -12.08 -9.58
N PHE A 350 2.38 -12.17 -8.28
CA PHE A 350 3.02 -11.31 -7.29
C PHE A 350 4.33 -11.91 -6.75
N ASP A 351 4.87 -12.94 -7.42
CA ASP A 351 6.07 -13.64 -7.00
C ASP A 351 7.19 -12.69 -6.60
N TYR A 352 7.81 -12.96 -5.46
CA TYR A 352 8.79 -12.10 -4.83
C TYR A 352 10.04 -11.88 -5.71
N LYS A 353 10.64 -12.99 -6.16
CA LYS A 353 11.89 -12.93 -6.94
C LYS A 353 11.64 -12.38 -8.35
N LYS A 354 10.60 -12.86 -9.03
CA LYS A 354 10.25 -12.43 -10.39
C LYS A 354 10.02 -10.91 -10.46
N ASN A 355 9.23 -10.35 -9.55
CA ASN A 355 8.95 -8.91 -9.57
C ASN A 355 10.17 -8.08 -9.15
N LEU A 356 11.01 -8.57 -8.24
CA LEU A 356 12.25 -7.88 -7.86
C LEU A 356 13.29 -7.87 -9.00
N ASN A 357 13.45 -8.98 -9.73
CA ASN A 357 14.33 -9.04 -10.90
C ASN A 357 13.92 -8.00 -11.95
N ARG A 358 12.63 -7.79 -12.19
CA ARG A 358 12.15 -6.78 -13.13
C ARG A 358 12.54 -5.34 -12.74
N TYR A 359 12.62 -5.03 -11.43
CA TYR A 359 13.20 -3.75 -10.99
C TYR A 359 14.66 -3.63 -11.35
N LEU A 360 15.46 -4.69 -11.11
CA LEU A 360 16.88 -4.72 -11.43
C LEU A 360 17.13 -4.57 -12.94
N GLU A 361 16.38 -5.30 -13.77
CA GLU A 361 16.45 -5.22 -15.23
C GLU A 361 16.17 -3.81 -15.75
N ILE A 362 15.11 -3.16 -15.23
CA ILE A 362 14.80 -1.79 -15.62
C ILE A 362 15.91 -0.84 -15.20
N ILE A 363 16.36 -0.91 -13.95
CA ILE A 363 17.39 -0.02 -13.43
C ILE A 363 18.70 -0.16 -14.23
N ASN A 364 19.10 -1.39 -14.57
CA ASN A 364 20.33 -1.65 -15.36
C ASN A 364 20.29 -1.04 -16.77
N LYS A 365 19.13 -0.77 -17.34
CA LYS A 365 19.00 -0.08 -18.64
C LYS A 365 19.29 1.42 -18.59
N PHE A 366 19.30 2.02 -17.40
CA PHE A 366 19.47 3.47 -17.21
C PHE A 366 20.78 3.85 -16.53
N ILE A 367 21.57 2.87 -16.11
CA ILE A 367 22.87 3.08 -15.45
C ILE A 367 24.06 2.87 -16.42
#